data_a58546be52ef517b3a46d7fd5fc773f6
#
_entry.id   a58546be52ef517b3a46d7fd5fc773f6
#
_cell.length_a   1.000
_cell.length_b   1.000
_cell.length_c   1.000
_cell.angle_alpha   90.00
_cell.angle_beta   90.00
_cell.angle_gamma   90.00
#
_symmetry.space_group_name_H-M   'P 1'
#
loop_
_entity.id
_entity.type
_entity.pdbx_description
1 polymer ?
#
loop_
_entity_poly.entity_id
_entity_poly.type
_entity_poly.pdbx_seq_one_letter_code
_entity_poly.pdbx_strand_id
1 'polypeptide(L)'
;MQSFRRRFSGTIVTAITLGAPTLVDTITALQQRDVARAKAAFEAYDSGWNGIEVYVNTRSKDVYRFLELEFQPRITKALEKPNLDISEVLTDVQAMLVKFDEAVSTFANATPLNPLYDDVARLRIVRAHLREVTPALKAGNLAKARKSFEAFEDGWFNIEDFVRAQSLDAYVAVETGMVQIEQALLMSDQPDVAAVTGLVGGVMNQYNAVVTEVQKEARSAQ
;
A
#
# COMPACT_ATOMS: atom_id res chain seq x y z
N MET A 1 -18.60 15.83 -13.77
CA MET A 1 -17.36 15.74 -12.98
C MET A 1 -17.53 16.03 -11.47
N GLN A 2 -18.64 16.52 -10.97
CA GLN A 2 -18.85 16.83 -9.53
C GLN A 2 -19.40 15.67 -8.67
N SER A 3 -19.92 14.59 -9.26
CA SER A 3 -20.59 13.52 -8.50
C SER A 3 -19.63 12.47 -7.89
N PHE A 4 -18.41 12.38 -8.37
CA PHE A 4 -17.39 11.45 -7.84
C PHE A 4 -16.70 11.97 -6.57
N ARG A 5 -16.60 13.29 -6.40
CA ARG A 5 -15.90 13.93 -5.27
C ARG A 5 -16.61 13.79 -3.91
N ARG A 6 -17.93 13.53 -3.88
CA ARG A 6 -18.71 13.45 -2.63
C ARG A 6 -18.67 12.08 -1.93
N ARG A 7 -18.14 11.03 -2.55
CA ARG A 7 -18.17 9.67 -1.98
C ARG A 7 -17.02 9.34 -1.03
N PHE A 8 -15.92 10.08 -1.05
CA PHE A 8 -14.73 9.74 -0.27
C PHE A 8 -14.59 10.48 1.07
N SER A 9 -15.18 11.64 1.28
CA SER A 9 -15.07 12.37 2.55
C SER A 9 -15.77 11.71 3.75
N GLY A 10 -16.77 10.82 3.49
CA GLY A 10 -17.37 9.94 4.51
C GLY A 10 -16.64 8.61 4.67
N THR A 11 -15.69 8.31 3.78
CA THR A 11 -15.12 6.98 3.58
C THR A 11 -13.85 6.75 4.40
N ILE A 12 -13.22 7.80 4.94
CA ILE A 12 -11.98 7.66 5.72
C ILE A 12 -12.24 6.87 7.00
N VAL A 13 -13.32 7.19 7.73
CA VAL A 13 -13.70 6.43 8.93
C VAL A 13 -14.06 4.99 8.54
N THR A 14 -14.76 4.80 7.43
CA THR A 14 -15.13 3.47 6.91
C THR A 14 -13.89 2.70 6.45
N ALA A 15 -12.94 3.33 5.75
CA ALA A 15 -11.71 2.68 5.30
C ALA A 15 -10.80 2.32 6.49
N ILE A 16 -10.65 3.24 7.46
CA ILE A 16 -9.91 2.95 8.70
C ILE A 16 -10.62 1.84 9.48
N THR A 17 -11.94 1.84 9.58
CA THR A 17 -12.70 0.78 10.26
C THR A 17 -12.55 -0.59 9.57
N LEU A 18 -12.27 -0.64 8.27
CA LEU A 18 -12.06 -1.89 7.53
C LEU A 18 -10.71 -2.57 7.84
N GLY A 19 -9.72 -1.85 8.37
CA GLY A 19 -8.43 -2.44 8.79
C GLY A 19 -8.54 -3.25 10.09
N ALA A 20 -9.42 -2.87 11.02
CA ALA A 20 -9.59 -3.58 12.28
C ALA A 20 -10.00 -5.06 12.11
N PRO A 21 -10.95 -5.45 11.23
CA PRO A 21 -11.31 -6.84 11.01
C PRO A 21 -10.16 -7.74 10.57
N THR A 22 -9.24 -7.24 9.74
CA THR A 22 -8.09 -8.02 9.26
C THR A 22 -7.05 -8.24 10.36
N LEU A 23 -6.85 -7.26 11.26
CA LEU A 23 -6.03 -7.45 12.46
C LEU A 23 -6.68 -8.43 13.44
N VAL A 24 -8.00 -8.37 13.63
CA VAL A 24 -8.75 -9.34 14.46
C VAL A 24 -8.66 -10.76 13.87
N ASP A 25 -8.74 -10.89 12.54
CA ASP A 25 -8.58 -12.20 11.89
C ASP A 25 -7.15 -12.73 12.05
N THR A 26 -6.14 -11.87 11.96
CA THR A 26 -4.73 -12.21 12.24
C THR A 26 -4.56 -12.73 13.66
N ILE A 27 -5.14 -12.06 14.67
CA ILE A 27 -5.12 -12.48 16.07
C ILE A 27 -5.78 -13.85 16.23
N THR A 28 -6.96 -14.02 15.65
CA THR A 28 -7.72 -15.27 15.72
C THR A 28 -6.95 -16.45 15.10
N ALA A 29 -6.34 -16.22 13.93
CA ALA A 29 -5.53 -17.23 13.26
C ALA A 29 -4.29 -17.62 14.08
N LEU A 30 -3.60 -16.66 14.69
CA LEU A 30 -2.45 -16.91 15.57
C LEU A 30 -2.86 -17.71 16.82
N GLN A 31 -4.00 -17.40 17.44
CA GLN A 31 -4.54 -18.15 18.57
C GLN A 31 -4.86 -19.61 18.20
N GLN A 32 -5.31 -19.83 16.97
CA GLN A 32 -5.57 -21.16 16.41
C GLN A 32 -4.31 -21.86 15.87
N ARG A 33 -3.15 -21.19 15.93
CA ARG A 33 -1.87 -21.65 15.36
C ARG A 33 -1.93 -21.85 13.84
N ASP A 34 -2.87 -21.21 13.16
CA ASP A 34 -2.98 -21.18 11.69
C ASP A 34 -2.12 -20.02 11.13
N VAL A 35 -0.83 -20.33 10.97
CA VAL A 35 0.17 -19.35 10.49
C VAL A 35 -0.11 -18.91 9.06
N ALA A 36 -0.64 -19.79 8.20
CA ALA A 36 -0.93 -19.45 6.81
C ALA A 36 -2.06 -18.42 6.74
N ARG A 37 -3.14 -18.64 7.50
CA ARG A 37 -4.25 -17.68 7.61
C ARG A 37 -3.80 -16.38 8.26
N ALA A 38 -2.95 -16.42 9.29
CA ALA A 38 -2.42 -15.23 9.94
C ALA A 38 -1.63 -14.34 8.95
N LYS A 39 -0.78 -14.95 8.11
CA LYS A 39 -0.07 -14.25 7.04
C LYS A 39 -1.03 -13.59 6.06
N ALA A 40 -1.99 -14.34 5.53
CA ALA A 40 -2.95 -13.83 4.56
C ALA A 40 -3.80 -12.68 5.13
N ALA A 41 -4.23 -12.80 6.40
CA ALA A 41 -4.99 -11.74 7.07
C ALA A 41 -4.14 -10.48 7.30
N PHE A 42 -2.86 -10.64 7.67
CA PHE A 42 -1.96 -9.50 7.85
C PHE A 42 -1.57 -8.83 6.52
N GLU A 43 -1.38 -9.59 5.44
CA GLU A 43 -1.22 -9.06 4.08
C GLU A 43 -2.45 -8.26 3.63
N ALA A 44 -3.66 -8.72 3.99
CA ALA A 44 -4.88 -7.98 3.71
C ALA A 44 -4.96 -6.66 4.50
N TYR A 45 -4.46 -6.63 5.76
CA TYR A 45 -4.29 -5.40 6.52
C TYR A 45 -3.34 -4.44 5.80
N ASP A 46 -2.15 -4.88 5.42
CA ASP A 46 -1.14 -4.07 4.72
C ASP A 46 -1.69 -3.46 3.43
N SER A 47 -2.39 -4.27 2.64
CA SER A 47 -3.04 -3.81 1.41
C SER A 47 -4.06 -2.70 1.66
N GLY A 48 -4.90 -2.85 2.69
CA GLY A 48 -5.88 -1.84 3.10
C GLY A 48 -5.21 -0.57 3.67
N TRP A 49 -4.12 -0.75 4.42
CA TRP A 49 -3.36 0.34 5.03
C TRP A 49 -2.79 1.32 4.00
N ASN A 50 -2.28 0.83 2.87
CA ASN A 50 -1.75 1.68 1.80
C ASN A 50 -2.76 2.74 1.31
N GLY A 51 -4.08 2.47 1.43
CA GLY A 51 -5.14 3.41 1.06
C GLY A 51 -5.44 4.47 2.12
N ILE A 52 -5.05 4.25 3.38
CA ILE A 52 -5.40 5.12 4.50
C ILE A 52 -4.20 5.77 5.19
N GLU A 53 -3.00 5.26 4.98
CA GLU A 53 -1.77 5.73 5.64
C GLU A 53 -1.54 7.24 5.49
N VAL A 54 -1.88 7.80 4.32
CA VAL A 54 -1.72 9.24 4.05
C VAL A 54 -2.60 10.09 4.97
N TYR A 55 -3.81 9.63 5.24
CA TYR A 55 -4.75 10.36 6.12
C TYR A 55 -4.29 10.27 7.58
N VAL A 56 -3.78 9.11 8.00
CA VAL A 56 -3.24 8.88 9.33
C VAL A 56 -1.98 9.73 9.52
N ASN A 57 -1.03 9.69 8.60
CA ASN A 57 0.21 10.47 8.65
C ASN A 57 -0.05 11.98 8.70
N THR A 58 -1.06 12.45 7.97
CA THR A 58 -1.41 13.87 7.95
C THR A 58 -2.01 14.34 9.28
N ARG A 59 -2.76 13.46 9.97
CA ARG A 59 -3.40 13.78 11.25
C ARG A 59 -2.54 13.51 12.47
N SER A 60 -1.76 12.43 12.44
CA SER A 60 -0.90 12.01 13.55
C SER A 60 0.34 11.27 13.06
N LYS A 61 1.47 11.97 13.08
CA LYS A 61 2.77 11.35 12.75
C LYS A 61 3.14 10.24 13.74
N ASP A 62 2.74 10.36 15.00
CA ASP A 62 3.07 9.37 16.03
C ASP A 62 2.30 8.06 15.80
N VAL A 63 1.01 8.15 15.47
CA VAL A 63 0.20 6.97 15.11
C VAL A 63 0.75 6.33 13.83
N TYR A 64 1.05 7.14 12.81
CA TYR A 64 1.63 6.63 11.57
C TYR A 64 2.96 5.91 11.83
N ARG A 65 3.88 6.53 12.58
CA ARG A 65 5.17 5.91 12.92
C ARG A 65 5.00 4.58 13.63
N PHE A 66 4.12 4.54 14.63
CA PHE A 66 3.84 3.33 15.39
C PHE A 66 3.32 2.20 14.48
N LEU A 67 2.29 2.48 13.69
CA LEU A 67 1.66 1.45 12.85
C LEU A 67 2.56 1.03 11.67
N GLU A 68 3.04 2.00 10.88
CA GLU A 68 3.75 1.78 9.62
C GLU A 68 5.24 1.47 9.80
N LEU A 69 5.93 2.18 10.69
CA LEU A 69 7.40 2.11 10.74
C LEU A 69 7.93 1.19 11.84
N GLU A 70 7.12 0.91 12.88
CA GLU A 70 7.55 0.10 14.01
C GLU A 70 6.91 -1.29 13.99
N PHE A 71 5.57 -1.37 14.00
CA PHE A 71 4.85 -2.64 14.16
C PHE A 71 4.73 -3.45 12.88
N GLN A 72 4.31 -2.83 11.79
CA GLN A 72 4.09 -3.53 10.53
C GLN A 72 5.35 -4.26 10.03
N PRO A 73 6.54 -3.64 9.91
CA PRO A 73 7.74 -4.35 9.48
C PRO A 73 8.17 -5.45 10.45
N ARG A 74 7.96 -5.24 11.76
CA ARG A 74 8.32 -6.21 12.81
C ARG A 74 7.43 -7.45 12.72
N ILE A 75 6.12 -7.28 12.59
CA ILE A 75 5.15 -8.36 12.45
C ILE A 75 5.38 -9.12 11.13
N THR A 76 5.52 -8.41 10.01
CA THR A 76 5.81 -9.02 8.70
C THR A 76 7.05 -9.90 8.77
N LYS A 77 8.15 -9.36 9.28
CA LYS A 77 9.42 -10.11 9.43
C LYS A 77 9.28 -11.31 10.37
N ALA A 78 8.50 -11.18 11.44
CA ALA A 78 8.28 -12.28 12.37
C ALA A 78 7.45 -13.40 11.76
N LEU A 79 6.40 -13.06 11.01
CA LEU A 79 5.55 -14.02 10.29
C LEU A 79 6.30 -14.80 9.20
N GLU A 80 7.40 -14.26 8.66
CA GLU A 80 8.23 -14.92 7.65
C GLU A 80 9.22 -15.95 8.25
N LYS A 81 9.47 -15.89 9.55
CA LYS A 81 10.45 -16.79 10.20
C LYS A 81 10.00 -18.26 10.18
N PRO A 82 10.88 -19.23 9.89
CA PRO A 82 10.56 -20.64 9.96
C PRO A 82 10.14 -21.10 11.38
N ASN A 83 10.75 -20.51 12.40
CA ASN A 83 10.48 -20.76 13.82
C ASN A 83 9.77 -19.53 14.40
N LEU A 84 8.50 -19.36 14.05
CA LEU A 84 7.67 -18.28 14.52
C LEU A 84 7.38 -18.39 16.03
N ASP A 85 7.71 -17.35 16.80
CA ASP A 85 7.19 -17.20 18.15
C ASP A 85 5.76 -16.58 18.08
N ILE A 86 4.77 -17.45 18.11
CA ILE A 86 3.36 -17.05 18.02
C ILE A 86 2.96 -16.11 19.16
N SER A 87 3.53 -16.29 20.37
CA SER A 87 3.18 -15.46 21.52
C SER A 87 3.70 -14.02 21.37
N GLU A 88 4.92 -13.86 20.87
CA GLU A 88 5.50 -12.55 20.58
C GLU A 88 4.67 -11.82 19.51
N VAL A 89 4.39 -12.48 18.39
CA VAL A 89 3.63 -11.88 17.28
C VAL A 89 2.20 -11.56 17.69
N LEU A 90 1.56 -12.44 18.45
CA LEU A 90 0.21 -12.20 18.98
C LEU A 90 0.18 -10.93 19.83
N THR A 91 1.16 -10.75 20.71
CA THR A 91 1.29 -9.55 21.55
C THR A 91 1.45 -8.28 20.68
N ASP A 92 2.29 -8.34 19.65
CA ASP A 92 2.51 -7.22 18.74
C ASP A 92 1.25 -6.86 17.93
N VAL A 93 0.54 -7.85 17.39
CA VAL A 93 -0.71 -7.60 16.63
C VAL A 93 -1.80 -7.04 17.54
N GLN A 94 -1.90 -7.51 18.79
CA GLN A 94 -2.84 -6.97 19.77
C GLN A 94 -2.53 -5.51 20.13
N ALA A 95 -1.26 -5.17 20.35
CA ALA A 95 -0.83 -3.79 20.60
C ALA A 95 -1.11 -2.89 19.38
N MET A 96 -0.90 -3.41 18.17
CA MET A 96 -1.20 -2.73 16.93
C MET A 96 -2.69 -2.46 16.78
N LEU A 97 -3.57 -3.43 17.10
CA LEU A 97 -5.02 -3.26 17.06
C LEU A 97 -5.50 -2.17 18.03
N VAL A 98 -5.00 -2.17 19.28
CA VAL A 98 -5.33 -1.13 20.26
C VAL A 98 -4.98 0.26 19.73
N LYS A 99 -3.79 0.42 19.15
CA LYS A 99 -3.36 1.70 18.60
C LYS A 99 -4.15 2.10 17.36
N PHE A 100 -4.57 1.14 16.58
CA PHE A 100 -5.44 1.35 15.41
C PHE A 100 -6.82 1.86 15.86
N ASP A 101 -7.44 1.25 16.88
CA ASP A 101 -8.74 1.66 17.41
C ASP A 101 -8.69 3.06 18.06
N GLU A 102 -7.59 3.41 18.74
CA GLU A 102 -7.37 4.77 19.23
C GLU A 102 -7.34 5.79 18.08
N ALA A 103 -6.68 5.44 16.97
CA ALA A 103 -6.63 6.27 15.77
C ALA A 103 -8.02 6.45 15.15
N VAL A 104 -8.78 5.36 15.00
CA VAL A 104 -10.17 5.40 14.50
C VAL A 104 -11.02 6.35 15.36
N SER A 105 -10.96 6.21 16.67
CA SER A 105 -11.72 7.05 17.62
C SER A 105 -11.33 8.52 17.53
N THR A 106 -10.03 8.80 17.40
CA THR A 106 -9.49 10.17 17.30
C THR A 106 -9.90 10.83 15.98
N PHE A 107 -9.92 10.08 14.89
CA PHE A 107 -10.18 10.62 13.55
C PHE A 107 -11.65 10.66 13.18
N ALA A 108 -12.52 9.93 13.89
CA ALA A 108 -13.96 9.87 13.61
C ALA A 108 -14.62 11.25 13.58
N ASN A 109 -14.16 12.18 14.42
CA ASN A 109 -14.68 13.54 14.54
C ASN A 109 -13.74 14.60 13.95
N ALA A 110 -12.68 14.20 13.24
CA ALA A 110 -11.73 15.13 12.66
C ALA A 110 -12.32 15.85 11.44
N THR A 111 -11.92 17.11 11.24
CA THR A 111 -12.29 17.88 10.04
C THR A 111 -11.83 17.12 8.78
N PRO A 112 -12.66 17.02 7.72
CA PRO A 112 -12.26 16.43 6.46
C PRO A 112 -11.00 17.09 5.91
N LEU A 113 -10.09 16.27 5.36
CA LEU A 113 -8.92 16.78 4.66
C LEU A 113 -9.31 17.31 3.28
N ASN A 114 -8.41 18.09 2.69
CA ASN A 114 -8.51 18.50 1.29
C ASN A 114 -8.69 17.27 0.38
N PRO A 115 -9.61 17.32 -0.62
CA PRO A 115 -9.86 16.22 -1.56
C PRO A 115 -8.63 15.71 -2.32
N LEU A 116 -7.56 16.50 -2.49
CA LEU A 116 -6.31 16.04 -3.08
C LEU A 116 -5.62 14.92 -2.29
N TYR A 117 -5.93 14.77 -0.99
CA TYR A 117 -5.47 13.61 -0.23
C TYR A 117 -6.09 12.30 -0.68
N ASP A 118 -7.28 12.33 -1.27
CA ASP A 118 -7.91 11.15 -1.88
C ASP A 118 -7.12 10.72 -3.12
N ASP A 119 -6.64 11.67 -3.92
CA ASP A 119 -5.79 11.40 -5.08
C ASP A 119 -4.42 10.86 -4.65
N VAL A 120 -3.81 11.42 -3.60
CA VAL A 120 -2.58 10.88 -3.01
C VAL A 120 -2.77 9.44 -2.50
N ALA A 121 -3.89 9.15 -1.84
CA ALA A 121 -4.19 7.80 -1.35
C ALA A 121 -4.34 6.81 -2.51
N ARG A 122 -5.07 7.17 -3.57
CA ARG A 122 -5.22 6.36 -4.78
C ARG A 122 -3.89 6.07 -5.46
N LEU A 123 -3.06 7.09 -5.64
CA LEU A 123 -1.71 6.93 -6.18
C LEU A 123 -0.87 5.96 -5.33
N ARG A 124 -0.95 6.02 -4.01
CA ARG A 124 -0.18 5.16 -3.12
C ARG A 124 -0.64 3.70 -3.15
N ILE A 125 -1.96 3.45 -3.26
CA ILE A 125 -2.51 2.09 -3.43
C ILE A 125 -1.91 1.43 -4.68
N VAL A 126 -1.96 2.12 -5.82
CA VAL A 126 -1.41 1.61 -7.08
C VAL A 126 0.11 1.39 -6.98
N ARG A 127 0.83 2.36 -6.39
CA ARG A 127 2.27 2.25 -6.16
C ARG A 127 2.66 1.04 -5.31
N ALA A 128 1.85 0.66 -4.32
CA ALA A 128 2.13 -0.45 -3.44
C ALA A 128 2.31 -1.76 -4.23
N HIS A 129 1.49 -1.99 -5.25
CA HIS A 129 1.62 -3.16 -6.12
C HIS A 129 2.96 -3.19 -6.86
N LEU A 130 3.40 -2.07 -7.42
CA LEU A 130 4.70 -1.98 -8.09
C LEU A 130 5.87 -2.19 -7.12
N ARG A 131 5.75 -1.69 -5.89
CA ARG A 131 6.75 -1.86 -4.83
C ARG A 131 7.02 -3.32 -4.47
N GLU A 132 6.01 -4.19 -4.57
CA GLU A 132 6.09 -5.61 -4.25
C GLU A 132 6.85 -6.44 -5.31
N VAL A 133 6.97 -5.96 -6.54
CA VAL A 133 7.58 -6.72 -7.65
C VAL A 133 9.05 -7.09 -7.34
N THR A 134 9.87 -6.11 -6.97
CA THR A 134 11.31 -6.33 -6.72
C THR A 134 11.59 -7.28 -5.54
N PRO A 135 10.95 -7.14 -4.36
CA PRO A 135 11.10 -8.10 -3.27
C PRO A 135 10.71 -9.52 -3.68
N ALA A 136 9.59 -9.68 -4.40
CA ALA A 136 9.15 -10.98 -4.88
C ALA A 136 10.16 -11.63 -5.83
N LEU A 137 10.73 -10.87 -6.78
CA LEU A 137 11.79 -11.35 -7.67
C LEU A 137 13.04 -11.78 -6.90
N LYS A 138 13.50 -10.97 -5.95
CA LYS A 138 14.68 -11.28 -5.11
C LYS A 138 14.48 -12.53 -4.25
N ALA A 139 13.25 -12.81 -3.85
CA ALA A 139 12.87 -14.01 -3.13
C ALA A 139 12.67 -15.25 -4.04
N GLY A 140 12.86 -15.12 -5.36
CA GLY A 140 12.61 -16.18 -6.34
C GLY A 140 11.11 -16.48 -6.56
N ASN A 141 10.21 -15.65 -6.05
CA ASN A 141 8.76 -15.83 -6.20
C ASN A 141 8.24 -15.12 -7.44
N LEU A 142 8.51 -15.74 -8.62
CA LEU A 142 8.11 -15.19 -9.90
C LEU A 142 6.59 -15.03 -10.04
N ALA A 143 5.80 -15.97 -9.50
CA ALA A 143 4.35 -15.90 -9.55
C ALA A 143 3.82 -14.65 -8.78
N LYS A 144 4.36 -14.38 -7.58
CA LYS A 144 4.01 -13.16 -6.82
C LYS A 144 4.44 -11.91 -7.58
N ALA A 145 5.64 -11.89 -8.16
CA ALA A 145 6.13 -10.74 -8.90
C ALA A 145 5.23 -10.38 -10.08
N ARG A 146 4.83 -11.38 -10.88
CA ARG A 146 3.90 -11.22 -12.02
C ARG A 146 2.55 -10.68 -11.55
N LYS A 147 1.93 -11.35 -10.56
CA LYS A 147 0.65 -10.92 -10.00
C LYS A 147 0.69 -9.48 -9.47
N SER A 148 1.79 -9.10 -8.81
CA SER A 148 1.94 -7.74 -8.30
C SER A 148 2.07 -6.71 -9.43
N PHE A 149 2.74 -7.06 -10.51
CA PHE A 149 2.85 -6.18 -11.67
C PHE A 149 1.51 -6.05 -12.41
N GLU A 150 0.79 -7.15 -12.65
CA GLU A 150 -0.56 -7.14 -13.22
C GLU A 150 -1.52 -6.27 -12.38
N ALA A 151 -1.46 -6.37 -11.06
CA ALA A 151 -2.27 -5.52 -10.18
C ALA A 151 -1.87 -4.03 -10.24
N PHE A 152 -0.61 -3.73 -10.52
CA PHE A 152 -0.17 -2.36 -10.81
C PHE A 152 -0.77 -1.84 -12.12
N GLU A 153 -0.74 -2.64 -13.19
CA GLU A 153 -1.32 -2.28 -14.49
C GLU A 153 -2.83 -2.02 -14.37
N ASP A 154 -3.57 -2.94 -13.73
CA ASP A 154 -5.00 -2.77 -13.48
C ASP A 154 -5.31 -1.50 -12.69
N GLY A 155 -4.49 -1.20 -11.69
CA GLY A 155 -4.61 0.03 -10.90
C GLY A 155 -4.29 1.28 -11.71
N TRP A 156 -3.28 1.21 -12.57
CA TRP A 156 -2.84 2.30 -13.43
C TRP A 156 -3.93 2.83 -14.34
N PHE A 157 -4.67 1.96 -15.02
CA PHE A 157 -5.78 2.34 -15.89
C PHE A 157 -6.86 3.19 -15.19
N ASN A 158 -6.95 3.14 -13.87
CA ASN A 158 -7.91 3.94 -13.11
C ASN A 158 -7.38 5.33 -12.70
N ILE A 159 -6.07 5.59 -12.89
CA ILE A 159 -5.43 6.83 -12.45
C ILE A 159 -4.58 7.51 -13.53
N GLU A 160 -4.37 6.86 -14.67
CA GLU A 160 -3.49 7.35 -15.75
C GLU A 160 -3.86 8.75 -16.25
N ASP A 161 -5.15 9.00 -16.46
CA ASP A 161 -5.64 10.32 -16.89
C ASP A 161 -5.33 11.42 -15.85
N PHE A 162 -5.39 11.08 -14.56
CA PHE A 162 -5.00 11.98 -13.49
C PHE A 162 -3.48 12.27 -13.55
N VAL A 163 -2.66 11.21 -13.66
CA VAL A 163 -1.20 11.36 -13.78
C VAL A 163 -0.81 12.16 -15.01
N ARG A 164 -1.46 11.88 -16.14
CA ARG A 164 -1.25 12.63 -17.40
C ARG A 164 -1.56 14.12 -17.26
N ALA A 165 -2.63 14.46 -16.53
CA ALA A 165 -2.99 15.84 -16.25
C ALA A 165 -1.99 16.54 -15.33
N GLN A 166 -1.34 15.79 -14.42
CA GLN A 166 -0.29 16.32 -13.53
C GLN A 166 1.06 16.46 -14.24
N SER A 167 1.46 15.47 -15.03
CA SER A 167 2.73 15.44 -15.75
C SER A 167 2.66 14.52 -16.95
N LEU A 168 2.66 15.08 -18.14
CA LEU A 168 2.72 14.32 -19.39
C LEU A 168 4.02 13.51 -19.49
N ASP A 169 5.14 14.07 -19.05
CA ASP A 169 6.44 13.38 -19.11
C ASP A 169 6.46 12.16 -18.19
N ALA A 170 5.92 12.29 -16.97
CA ALA A 170 5.81 11.16 -16.06
C ALA A 170 4.84 10.08 -16.59
N TYR A 171 3.70 10.49 -17.15
CA TYR A 171 2.76 9.57 -17.81
C TYR A 171 3.45 8.75 -18.90
N VAL A 172 4.13 9.42 -19.86
CA VAL A 172 4.83 8.75 -20.97
C VAL A 172 5.94 7.83 -20.45
N ALA A 173 6.69 8.25 -19.42
CA ALA A 173 7.75 7.43 -18.84
C ALA A 173 7.22 6.18 -18.14
N VAL A 174 6.09 6.28 -17.41
CA VAL A 174 5.43 5.13 -16.77
C VAL A 174 4.90 4.17 -17.83
N GLU A 175 4.15 4.65 -18.81
CA GLU A 175 3.62 3.83 -19.92
C GLU A 175 4.74 3.07 -20.64
N THR A 176 5.81 3.78 -21.03
CA THR A 176 6.96 3.15 -21.71
C THR A 176 7.62 2.09 -20.83
N GLY A 177 7.80 2.40 -19.55
CA GLY A 177 8.39 1.47 -18.60
C GLY A 177 7.50 0.24 -18.33
N MET A 178 6.19 0.41 -18.28
CA MET A 178 5.23 -0.70 -18.15
C MET A 178 5.35 -1.69 -19.31
N VAL A 179 5.34 -1.22 -20.55
CA VAL A 179 5.53 -2.09 -21.71
C VAL A 179 6.85 -2.87 -21.65
N GLN A 180 7.93 -2.22 -21.18
CA GLN A 180 9.23 -2.89 -21.02
C GLN A 180 9.21 -3.94 -19.92
N ILE A 181 8.53 -3.67 -18.79
CA ILE A 181 8.39 -4.64 -17.68
C ILE A 181 7.50 -5.80 -18.13
N GLU A 182 6.38 -5.55 -18.82
CA GLU A 182 5.52 -6.58 -19.38
C GLU A 182 6.32 -7.56 -20.26
N GLN A 183 7.09 -7.05 -21.20
CA GLN A 183 7.94 -7.87 -22.08
C GLN A 183 8.98 -8.66 -21.29
N ALA A 184 9.64 -8.04 -20.32
CA ALA A 184 10.75 -8.67 -19.60
C ALA A 184 10.28 -9.63 -18.49
N LEU A 185 9.11 -9.39 -17.86
CA LEU A 185 8.61 -10.14 -16.72
C LEU A 185 7.47 -11.10 -17.07
N LEU A 186 6.46 -10.63 -17.82
CA LEU A 186 5.26 -11.45 -18.10
C LEU A 186 5.46 -12.36 -19.31
N MET A 187 6.12 -11.87 -20.36
CA MET A 187 6.31 -12.62 -21.62
C MET A 187 7.57 -13.51 -21.63
N SER A 188 8.42 -13.43 -20.60
CA SER A 188 9.63 -14.23 -20.48
C SER A 188 9.43 -15.40 -19.53
N ASP A 189 9.75 -16.63 -19.95
CA ASP A 189 9.74 -17.81 -19.06
C ASP A 189 10.84 -17.73 -17.99
N GLN A 190 11.95 -17.07 -18.29
CA GLN A 190 13.10 -16.89 -17.40
C GLN A 190 13.52 -15.42 -17.40
N PRO A 191 12.80 -14.55 -16.66
CA PRO A 191 13.10 -13.13 -16.61
C PRO A 191 14.47 -12.86 -15.97
N ASP A 192 15.22 -11.94 -16.55
CA ASP A 192 16.43 -11.40 -15.93
C ASP A 192 16.02 -10.50 -14.75
N VAL A 193 16.25 -11.01 -13.54
CA VAL A 193 15.86 -10.33 -12.28
C VAL A 193 16.53 -8.97 -12.15
N ALA A 194 17.77 -8.81 -12.59
CA ALA A 194 18.50 -7.53 -12.50
C ALA A 194 17.91 -6.52 -13.47
N ALA A 195 17.65 -6.92 -14.72
CA ALA A 195 17.04 -6.08 -15.74
C ALA A 195 15.64 -5.62 -15.31
N VAL A 196 14.76 -6.55 -14.91
CA VAL A 196 13.40 -6.21 -14.44
C VAL A 196 13.43 -5.30 -13.23
N THR A 197 14.31 -5.56 -12.25
CA THR A 197 14.48 -4.67 -11.08
C THR A 197 14.87 -3.26 -11.48
N GLY A 198 15.73 -3.11 -12.48
CA GLY A 198 16.13 -1.81 -13.02
C GLY A 198 14.96 -1.05 -13.65
N LEU A 199 14.16 -1.76 -14.46
CA LEU A 199 12.96 -1.19 -15.10
C LEU A 199 11.91 -0.75 -14.06
N VAL A 200 11.61 -1.63 -13.10
CA VAL A 200 10.70 -1.31 -11.98
C VAL A 200 11.18 -0.10 -11.18
N GLY A 201 12.50 0.00 -10.92
CA GLY A 201 13.10 1.15 -10.26
C GLY A 201 12.92 2.44 -11.05
N GLY A 202 13.06 2.40 -12.38
CA GLY A 202 12.83 3.53 -13.29
C GLY A 202 11.39 4.03 -13.22
N VAL A 203 10.41 3.14 -13.38
CA VAL A 203 8.98 3.46 -13.28
C VAL A 203 8.64 4.01 -11.89
N MET A 204 9.15 3.36 -10.82
CA MET A 204 8.93 3.79 -9.44
C MET A 204 9.42 5.22 -9.18
N ASN A 205 10.56 5.61 -9.74
CA ASN A 205 11.10 6.95 -9.58
C ASN A 205 10.19 8.01 -10.21
N GLN A 206 9.71 7.78 -11.43
CA GLN A 206 8.80 8.69 -12.12
C GLN A 206 7.46 8.79 -11.39
N TYR A 207 6.93 7.65 -10.98
CA TYR A 207 5.69 7.58 -10.22
C TYR A 207 5.79 8.33 -8.88
N ASN A 208 6.88 8.14 -8.13
CA ASN A 208 7.12 8.83 -6.87
C ASN A 208 7.22 10.35 -7.02
N ALA A 209 7.73 10.85 -8.13
CA ALA A 209 7.77 12.28 -8.41
C ALA A 209 6.34 12.86 -8.46
N VAL A 210 5.41 12.19 -9.14
CA VAL A 210 4.00 12.59 -9.19
C VAL A 210 3.36 12.55 -7.81
N VAL A 211 3.53 11.44 -7.07
CA VAL A 211 2.99 11.31 -5.70
C VAL A 211 3.46 12.46 -4.81
N THR A 212 4.74 12.81 -4.92
CA THR A 212 5.34 13.87 -4.10
C THR A 212 4.75 15.25 -4.44
N GLU A 213 4.56 15.55 -5.72
CA GLU A 213 4.02 16.83 -6.14
C GLU A 213 2.55 16.99 -5.75
N VAL A 214 1.71 15.98 -6.00
CA VAL A 214 0.31 15.98 -5.58
C VAL A 214 0.18 16.09 -4.06
N GLN A 215 1.06 15.42 -3.31
CA GLN A 215 1.07 15.53 -1.84
C GLN A 215 1.46 16.94 -1.36
N LYS A 216 2.38 17.60 -2.06
CA LYS A 216 2.76 18.96 -1.76
C LYS A 216 1.61 19.94 -2.04
N GLU A 217 0.92 19.79 -3.17
CA GLU A 217 -0.28 20.56 -3.49
C GLU A 217 -1.38 20.37 -2.43
N ALA A 218 -1.65 19.11 -2.03
CA ALA A 218 -2.62 18.79 -1.00
C ALA A 218 -2.33 19.50 0.33
N ARG A 219 -1.05 19.62 0.71
CA ARG A 219 -0.63 20.34 1.92
C ARG A 219 -0.77 21.86 1.79
N SER A 220 -0.50 22.40 0.60
CA SER A 220 -0.55 23.85 0.36
C SER A 220 -1.97 24.40 0.28
N ALA A 221 -2.94 23.54 -0.04
CA ALA A 221 -4.36 23.88 -0.16
C ALA A 221 -5.16 23.62 1.15
N GLN A 222 -4.49 23.32 2.25
CA GLN A 222 -5.06 23.13 3.58
C GLN A 222 -4.98 24.43 4.38
#